data_dd8cf690dfe9f79d362be3a3b6063c49
#
_entry.id   dd8cf690dfe9f79d362be3a3b6063c49
#
_cell.length_a   1.000
_cell.length_b   1.000
_cell.length_c   1.000
_cell.angle_alpha   90.00
_cell.angle_beta   90.00
_cell.angle_gamma   90.00
#
_symmetry.space_group_name_H-M   'P 1'
#
loop_
_entity.id
_entity.type
_entity.pdbx_description
1 polymer ?
#
loop_
_entity_poly.entity_id
_entity_poly.type
_entity_poly.pdbx_seq_one_letter_code
_entity_poly.pdbx_strand_id
1 'polypeptide(L)'
;MKAPPRLQSLIEEGLIDTVVRQLMSGKEAMVYVVRCGDETRCAKIYKEANNRSFRQAVDYTENRKVKNSRSARAMAKGSKFGRQEQEAAWQSAEVDALYRLAAAGVRVPQPYNFHDGVLLMELVTDAHGDAAPRLNDVSFTPEDARTHHATMVAEVVRMLCAGVVHGDLSEFNILLAHLPGAEGVDGAEGEGGHDGPVIIDLPQAVDAAGNNHAQRMLLRDVANLRDFFGQFAPELRTTQYGPEIWSLYQSGLLSNETPLTGIYAPTHADVDMQAVLREIDDARDEDAARRLRMASA
;
A
#
# COMPACT_ATOMS: atom_id res chain seq x y z
N MET A 1 -14.76 -19.85 -17.76
CA MET A 1 -15.14 -19.71 -16.32
C MET A 1 -16.42 -18.90 -16.26
N LYS A 2 -17.40 -19.21 -15.38
CA LYS A 2 -18.60 -18.36 -15.24
C LYS A 2 -18.19 -17.06 -14.54
N ALA A 3 -18.44 -15.93 -15.16
CA ALA A 3 -18.09 -14.63 -14.57
C ALA A 3 -18.86 -14.41 -13.26
N PRO A 4 -18.22 -13.87 -12.20
CA PRO A 4 -18.95 -13.41 -11.01
C PRO A 4 -20.04 -12.39 -11.38
N PRO A 5 -21.17 -12.35 -10.65
CA PRO A 5 -22.30 -11.46 -11.02
C PRO A 5 -21.89 -9.98 -11.18
N ARG A 6 -20.98 -9.46 -10.32
CA ARG A 6 -20.49 -8.08 -10.42
C ARG A 6 -19.60 -7.82 -11.64
N LEU A 7 -18.87 -8.84 -12.14
CA LEU A 7 -18.12 -8.69 -13.39
C LEU A 7 -19.02 -8.83 -14.61
N GLN A 8 -20.17 -9.50 -14.48
CA GLN A 8 -21.13 -9.60 -15.55
C GLN A 8 -21.70 -8.22 -15.92
N SER A 9 -21.98 -7.35 -14.94
CA SER A 9 -22.44 -5.97 -15.21
C SER A 9 -21.41 -5.16 -15.98
N LEU A 10 -20.10 -5.31 -15.64
CA LEU A 10 -19.04 -4.62 -16.37
C LEU A 10 -18.89 -5.11 -17.83
N ILE A 11 -19.17 -6.39 -18.08
CA ILE A 11 -19.22 -6.95 -19.46
C ILE A 11 -20.40 -6.34 -20.23
N GLU A 12 -21.58 -6.29 -19.62
CA GLU A 12 -22.80 -5.73 -20.23
C GLU A 12 -22.67 -4.23 -20.55
N GLU A 13 -21.91 -3.50 -19.72
CA GLU A 13 -21.59 -2.08 -19.95
C GLU A 13 -20.41 -1.85 -20.88
N GLY A 14 -19.74 -2.92 -21.34
CA GLY A 14 -18.59 -2.83 -22.24
C GLY A 14 -17.29 -2.30 -21.60
N LEU A 15 -17.21 -2.33 -20.27
CA LEU A 15 -16.01 -1.92 -19.53
C LEU A 15 -14.93 -3.01 -19.54
N ILE A 16 -15.32 -4.26 -19.65
CA ILE A 16 -14.46 -5.42 -19.83
C ILE A 16 -15.06 -6.36 -20.89
N ASP A 17 -14.24 -7.06 -21.64
CA ASP A 17 -14.73 -8.01 -22.66
C ASP A 17 -14.94 -9.40 -22.07
N THR A 18 -13.96 -9.91 -21.31
CA THR A 18 -14.01 -11.24 -20.75
C THR A 18 -13.25 -11.35 -19.43
N VAL A 19 -13.64 -12.33 -18.61
CA VAL A 19 -12.90 -12.75 -17.41
C VAL A 19 -11.95 -13.88 -17.80
N VAL A 20 -10.63 -13.64 -17.67
CA VAL A 20 -9.60 -14.60 -18.03
C VAL A 20 -9.44 -15.66 -16.94
N ARG A 21 -9.10 -15.23 -15.72
CA ARG A 21 -8.91 -16.13 -14.57
C ARG A 21 -9.03 -15.39 -13.26
N GLN A 22 -9.28 -16.13 -12.19
CA GLN A 22 -9.13 -15.61 -10.84
C GLN A 22 -7.64 -15.61 -10.48
N LEU A 23 -7.16 -14.46 -9.99
CA LEU A 23 -5.78 -14.30 -9.53
C LEU A 23 -5.66 -14.64 -8.06
N MET A 24 -6.55 -14.10 -7.23
CA MET A 24 -6.51 -14.27 -5.78
C MET A 24 -7.91 -14.20 -5.17
N SER A 25 -8.09 -14.89 -4.03
CA SER A 25 -9.26 -14.74 -3.16
C SER A 25 -8.79 -14.51 -1.72
N GLY A 26 -8.72 -13.25 -1.32
CA GLY A 26 -8.40 -12.83 0.04
C GLY A 26 -9.62 -12.77 0.95
N LYS A 27 -9.41 -12.31 2.18
CA LYS A 27 -10.50 -12.10 3.16
C LYS A 27 -11.42 -10.94 2.77
N GLU A 28 -10.87 -9.89 2.17
CA GLU A 28 -11.55 -8.62 1.89
C GLU A 28 -12.00 -8.47 0.44
N ALA A 29 -11.29 -9.09 -0.49
CA ALA A 29 -11.57 -8.98 -1.91
C ALA A 29 -11.26 -10.27 -2.68
N MET A 30 -11.82 -10.36 -3.87
CA MET A 30 -11.44 -11.32 -4.92
C MET A 30 -10.84 -10.52 -6.07
N VAL A 31 -9.73 -11.01 -6.62
CA VAL A 31 -9.00 -10.36 -7.70
C VAL A 31 -9.04 -11.26 -8.94
N TYR A 32 -9.39 -10.67 -10.07
CA TYR A 32 -9.51 -11.35 -11.36
C TYR A 32 -8.66 -10.66 -12.41
N VAL A 33 -8.11 -11.46 -13.31
CA VAL A 33 -7.54 -10.99 -14.56
C VAL A 33 -8.66 -10.90 -15.59
N VAL A 34 -8.79 -9.75 -16.24
CA VAL A 34 -9.82 -9.44 -17.22
C VAL A 34 -9.19 -8.90 -18.50
N ARG A 35 -9.89 -9.07 -19.63
CA ARG A 35 -9.52 -8.50 -20.93
C ARG A 35 -10.32 -7.22 -21.18
N CYS A 36 -9.63 -6.16 -21.63
CA CYS A 36 -10.23 -4.89 -22.02
C CYS A 36 -9.59 -4.48 -23.36
N GLY A 37 -10.23 -4.79 -24.50
CA GLY A 37 -9.63 -4.69 -25.81
C GLY A 37 -8.39 -5.57 -25.93
N ASP A 38 -7.28 -5.00 -26.33
CA ASP A 38 -6.00 -5.71 -26.47
C ASP A 38 -5.23 -5.80 -25.14
N GLU A 39 -5.69 -5.10 -24.08
CA GLU A 39 -5.01 -5.06 -22.81
C GLU A 39 -5.55 -6.08 -21.81
N THR A 40 -4.68 -6.55 -20.94
CA THR A 40 -5.04 -7.36 -19.78
C THR A 40 -4.99 -6.48 -18.53
N ARG A 41 -6.07 -6.48 -17.75
CA ARG A 41 -6.23 -5.64 -16.55
C ARG A 41 -6.59 -6.48 -15.33
N CYS A 42 -6.58 -5.85 -14.18
CA CYS A 42 -6.94 -6.42 -12.89
C CYS A 42 -8.30 -5.87 -12.44
N ALA A 43 -9.23 -6.74 -12.03
CA ALA A 43 -10.52 -6.37 -11.44
C ALA A 43 -10.57 -6.85 -9.98
N LYS A 44 -10.55 -5.92 -9.02
CA LYS A 44 -10.67 -6.17 -7.58
C LYS A 44 -12.14 -6.02 -7.16
N ILE A 45 -12.77 -7.13 -6.76
CA ILE A 45 -14.15 -7.17 -6.27
C ILE A 45 -14.12 -7.20 -4.76
N TYR A 46 -14.68 -6.19 -4.11
CA TYR A 46 -14.77 -6.14 -2.66
C TYR A 46 -15.86 -7.08 -2.13
N LYS A 47 -15.55 -7.86 -1.09
CA LYS A 47 -16.49 -8.75 -0.41
C LYS A 47 -17.36 -7.98 0.56
N GLU A 48 -18.62 -8.39 0.73
CA GLU A 48 -19.52 -7.78 1.72
C GLU A 48 -19.08 -8.02 3.18
N ALA A 49 -19.36 -7.08 4.06
CA ALA A 49 -18.87 -6.95 5.43
C ALA A 49 -19.16 -8.11 6.41
N ASN A 50 -19.78 -9.19 5.99
CA ASN A 50 -20.25 -10.24 6.92
C ASN A 50 -19.15 -11.04 7.64
N ASN A 51 -17.86 -10.90 7.25
CA ASN A 51 -16.78 -11.76 7.73
C ASN A 51 -15.51 -11.02 8.23
N ARG A 52 -15.57 -9.72 8.53
CA ARG A 52 -14.39 -8.97 8.97
C ARG A 52 -14.25 -8.90 10.50
N SER A 53 -13.04 -9.13 11.04
CA SER A 53 -12.74 -8.93 12.46
C SER A 53 -12.41 -7.45 12.72
N PHE A 54 -13.28 -6.75 13.45
CA PHE A 54 -13.27 -5.30 13.68
C PHE A 54 -12.24 -4.79 14.71
N ARG A 55 -11.31 -5.60 15.20
CA ARG A 55 -10.49 -5.22 16.37
C ARG A 55 -9.38 -4.19 16.13
N GLN A 56 -8.99 -3.92 14.88
CA GLN A 56 -7.94 -2.93 14.54
C GLN A 56 -8.48 -1.68 13.84
N ALA A 57 -9.80 -1.52 13.71
CA ALA A 57 -10.41 -0.49 12.88
C ALA A 57 -10.34 0.94 13.48
N VAL A 58 -10.06 1.11 14.77
CA VAL A 58 -10.20 2.42 15.44
C VAL A 58 -9.15 3.41 14.96
N ASP A 59 -7.88 3.01 14.91
CA ASP A 59 -6.76 3.89 14.54
C ASP A 59 -6.81 4.36 13.09
N TYR A 60 -7.39 3.53 12.20
CA TYR A 60 -7.51 3.81 10.76
C TYR A 60 -8.78 4.58 10.38
N THR A 61 -9.77 4.65 11.28
CA THR A 61 -11.04 5.33 11.00
C THR A 61 -11.08 6.78 11.50
N GLU A 62 -10.06 7.20 12.26
CA GLU A 62 -9.97 8.57 12.77
C GLU A 62 -9.96 9.56 11.60
N ASN A 63 -10.82 10.60 11.72
CA ASN A 63 -11.00 11.67 10.73
C ASN A 63 -11.48 11.25 9.32
N ARG A 64 -11.90 10.00 9.09
CA ARG A 64 -12.60 9.66 7.85
C ARG A 64 -13.94 10.41 7.78
N LYS A 65 -14.13 11.23 6.75
CA LYS A 65 -15.33 12.05 6.57
C LYS A 65 -16.56 11.17 6.41
N VAL A 66 -17.46 11.19 7.39
CA VAL A 66 -18.78 10.57 7.29
C VAL A 66 -19.76 11.61 6.72
N LYS A 67 -20.43 11.27 5.61
CA LYS A 67 -21.25 12.21 4.82
C LYS A 67 -22.44 12.80 5.59
N ASN A 68 -22.92 12.14 6.68
CA ASN A 68 -24.01 12.69 7.52
C ASN A 68 -24.00 12.09 8.94
N SER A 69 -24.66 12.79 9.88
CA SER A 69 -24.76 12.40 11.29
C SER A 69 -25.59 11.12 11.54
N ARG A 70 -26.46 10.73 10.60
CA ARG A 70 -27.24 9.48 10.69
C ARG A 70 -26.36 8.28 10.41
N SER A 71 -25.51 8.32 9.36
CA SER A 71 -24.53 7.29 9.04
C SER A 71 -23.51 7.14 10.16
N ALA A 72 -22.98 8.24 10.71
CA ALA A 72 -22.06 8.22 11.85
C ALA A 72 -22.67 7.49 13.07
N ARG A 73 -23.91 7.79 13.44
CA ARG A 73 -24.60 7.11 14.55
C ARG A 73 -24.89 5.62 14.26
N ALA A 74 -25.23 5.28 13.02
CA ALA A 74 -25.47 3.89 12.62
C ALA A 74 -24.19 3.05 12.63
N MET A 75 -23.06 3.62 12.19
CA MET A 75 -21.72 3.02 12.26
C MET A 75 -21.33 2.78 13.73
N ALA A 76 -21.45 3.78 14.61
CA ALA A 76 -21.15 3.66 16.04
C ALA A 76 -21.97 2.57 16.75
N LYS A 77 -23.23 2.35 16.33
CA LYS A 77 -24.09 1.28 16.88
C LYS A 77 -23.81 -0.11 16.32
N GLY A 78 -22.96 -0.26 15.29
CA GLY A 78 -22.67 -1.55 14.65
C GLY A 78 -23.88 -2.23 14.00
N SER A 79 -24.93 -1.46 13.64
CA SER A 79 -26.13 -1.97 12.95
C SER A 79 -25.79 -2.52 11.57
N LYS A 80 -26.65 -3.37 10.97
CA LYS A 80 -26.43 -3.88 9.60
C LYS A 80 -26.20 -2.73 8.61
N PHE A 81 -27.01 -1.68 8.68
CA PHE A 81 -26.85 -0.47 7.88
C PHE A 81 -25.54 0.25 8.20
N GLY A 82 -25.18 0.40 9.49
CA GLY A 82 -23.92 1.03 9.90
C GLY A 82 -22.69 0.28 9.42
N ARG A 83 -22.72 -1.04 9.37
CA ARG A 83 -21.64 -1.86 8.81
C ARG A 83 -21.51 -1.68 7.29
N GLN A 84 -22.64 -1.61 6.56
CA GLN A 84 -22.61 -1.36 5.12
C GLN A 84 -22.07 0.04 4.80
N GLU A 85 -22.48 1.07 5.54
CA GLU A 85 -21.94 2.44 5.40
C GLU A 85 -20.45 2.51 5.72
N GLN A 86 -19.99 1.80 6.75
CA GLN A 86 -18.57 1.72 7.10
C GLN A 86 -17.77 1.04 6.00
N GLU A 87 -18.30 -0.02 5.38
CA GLU A 87 -17.65 -0.72 4.28
C GLU A 87 -17.58 0.15 3.03
N ALA A 88 -18.67 0.81 2.66
CA ALA A 88 -18.69 1.74 1.53
C ALA A 88 -17.66 2.87 1.73
N ALA A 89 -17.55 3.41 2.96
CA ALA A 89 -16.55 4.41 3.29
C ALA A 89 -15.11 3.88 3.21
N TRP A 90 -14.90 2.61 3.54
CA TRP A 90 -13.59 1.94 3.43
C TRP A 90 -13.17 1.73 1.98
N GLN A 91 -14.07 1.18 1.16
CA GLN A 91 -13.83 0.99 -0.28
C GLN A 91 -13.55 2.32 -0.97
N SER A 92 -14.35 3.35 -0.66
CA SER A 92 -14.14 4.70 -1.19
C SER A 92 -12.78 5.28 -0.78
N ALA A 93 -12.35 5.08 0.48
CA ALA A 93 -11.08 5.60 0.96
C ALA A 93 -9.87 4.92 0.31
N GLU A 94 -9.92 3.59 0.09
CA GLU A 94 -8.87 2.87 -0.64
C GLU A 94 -8.78 3.34 -2.09
N VAL A 95 -9.94 3.44 -2.76
CA VAL A 95 -10.01 3.90 -4.15
C VAL A 95 -9.51 5.35 -4.26
N ASP A 96 -9.97 6.25 -3.38
CA ASP A 96 -9.54 7.65 -3.36
C ASP A 96 -8.03 7.77 -3.11
N ALA A 97 -7.48 6.96 -2.19
CA ALA A 97 -6.04 6.90 -1.94
C ALA A 97 -5.26 6.44 -3.19
N LEU A 98 -5.74 5.39 -3.87
CA LEU A 98 -5.10 4.87 -5.08
C LEU A 98 -5.04 5.92 -6.19
N TYR A 99 -6.17 6.59 -6.48
CA TYR A 99 -6.21 7.67 -7.48
C TYR A 99 -5.29 8.85 -7.11
N ARG A 100 -5.29 9.24 -5.83
CA ARG A 100 -4.43 10.31 -5.31
C ARG A 100 -2.95 10.00 -5.46
N LEU A 101 -2.55 8.77 -5.11
CA LEU A 101 -1.17 8.32 -5.22
C LEU A 101 -0.72 8.17 -6.66
N ALA A 102 -1.54 7.58 -7.54
CA ALA A 102 -1.26 7.50 -8.97
C ALA A 102 -1.08 8.90 -9.59
N ALA A 103 -1.96 9.86 -9.26
CA ALA A 103 -1.86 11.25 -9.71
C ALA A 103 -0.61 11.97 -9.18
N ALA A 104 -0.10 11.58 -8.01
CA ALA A 104 1.15 12.10 -7.43
C ALA A 104 2.41 11.43 -7.98
N GLY A 105 2.27 10.48 -8.90
CA GLY A 105 3.40 9.74 -9.50
C GLY A 105 4.01 8.69 -8.58
N VAL A 106 3.31 8.28 -7.51
CA VAL A 106 3.69 7.11 -6.71
C VAL A 106 3.46 5.85 -7.54
N ARG A 107 4.42 4.91 -7.51
CA ARG A 107 4.26 3.65 -8.25
C ARG A 107 3.29 2.72 -7.52
N VAL A 108 2.04 2.86 -7.87
CA VAL A 108 0.88 2.02 -7.51
C VAL A 108 0.24 1.50 -8.80
N PRO A 109 -0.59 0.44 -8.77
CA PRO A 109 -1.35 0.04 -9.96
C PRO A 109 -2.20 1.19 -10.49
N GLN A 110 -2.07 1.51 -11.78
CA GLN A 110 -2.87 2.58 -12.41
C GLN A 110 -4.36 2.26 -12.28
N PRO A 111 -5.17 3.08 -11.60
CA PRO A 111 -6.61 2.89 -11.56
C PRO A 111 -7.26 3.39 -12.85
N TYR A 112 -8.20 2.62 -13.39
CA TYR A 112 -8.93 2.98 -14.62
C TYR A 112 -10.38 3.34 -14.33
N ASN A 113 -11.07 2.51 -13.52
CA ASN A 113 -12.48 2.72 -13.21
C ASN A 113 -12.85 2.08 -11.86
N PHE A 114 -13.82 2.67 -11.18
CA PHE A 114 -14.48 2.09 -10.01
C PHE A 114 -16.00 2.13 -10.21
N HIS A 115 -16.59 0.95 -10.39
CA HIS A 115 -18.02 0.80 -10.65
C HIS A 115 -18.61 -0.40 -9.90
N ASP A 116 -19.74 -0.22 -9.25
CA ASP A 116 -20.51 -1.25 -8.51
C ASP A 116 -19.65 -2.11 -7.55
N GLY A 117 -18.72 -1.47 -6.81
CA GLY A 117 -17.81 -2.15 -5.88
C GLY A 117 -16.76 -3.01 -6.57
N VAL A 118 -16.44 -2.72 -7.84
CA VAL A 118 -15.35 -3.31 -8.61
C VAL A 118 -14.37 -2.21 -8.99
N LEU A 119 -13.13 -2.37 -8.58
CA LEU A 119 -12.02 -1.51 -9.00
C LEU A 119 -11.31 -2.17 -10.19
N LEU A 120 -11.33 -1.50 -11.34
CA LEU A 120 -10.56 -1.86 -12.52
C LEU A 120 -9.25 -1.10 -12.52
N MET A 121 -8.13 -1.80 -12.54
CA MET A 121 -6.80 -1.23 -12.44
C MET A 121 -5.78 -2.02 -13.27
N GLU A 122 -4.57 -1.52 -13.36
CA GLU A 122 -3.41 -2.19 -13.98
C GLU A 122 -3.23 -3.59 -13.44
N LEU A 123 -2.98 -4.55 -14.32
CA LEU A 123 -2.38 -5.82 -13.96
C LEU A 123 -0.85 -5.62 -13.92
N VAL A 124 -0.29 -5.52 -12.74
CA VAL A 124 1.15 -5.44 -12.54
C VAL A 124 1.78 -6.77 -12.94
N THR A 125 2.73 -6.75 -13.87
CA THR A 125 3.32 -7.96 -14.46
C THR A 125 4.83 -8.01 -14.28
N ASP A 126 5.36 -9.23 -14.34
CA ASP A 126 6.79 -9.52 -14.46
C ASP A 126 7.26 -9.41 -15.94
N ALA A 127 8.53 -9.72 -16.20
CA ALA A 127 9.12 -9.70 -17.53
C ALA A 127 8.50 -10.70 -18.53
N HIS A 128 7.74 -11.69 -18.05
CA HIS A 128 7.05 -12.68 -18.88
C HIS A 128 5.61 -12.30 -19.19
N GLY A 129 5.12 -11.20 -18.60
CA GLY A 129 3.72 -10.78 -18.69
C GLY A 129 2.79 -11.53 -17.74
N ASP A 130 3.34 -12.33 -16.81
CA ASP A 130 2.60 -12.93 -15.73
C ASP A 130 2.42 -11.95 -14.57
N ALA A 131 1.45 -12.24 -13.68
CA ALA A 131 1.25 -11.40 -12.49
C ALA A 131 2.52 -11.33 -11.66
N ALA A 132 3.00 -10.11 -11.38
CA ALA A 132 4.23 -9.86 -10.66
C ALA A 132 4.24 -10.50 -9.27
N PRO A 133 5.36 -11.09 -8.82
CA PRO A 133 5.50 -11.67 -7.50
C PRO A 133 5.50 -10.57 -6.42
N ARG A 134 5.19 -10.94 -5.19
CA ARG A 134 5.41 -10.08 -4.02
C ARG A 134 6.89 -10.07 -3.65
N LEU A 135 7.36 -9.00 -3.00
CA LEU A 135 8.74 -8.95 -2.52
C LEU A 135 9.08 -10.13 -1.60
N ASN A 136 8.13 -10.57 -0.77
CA ASN A 136 8.31 -11.73 0.10
C ASN A 136 8.62 -13.04 -0.64
N ASP A 137 8.23 -13.14 -1.89
CA ASP A 137 8.42 -14.35 -2.72
C ASP A 137 9.72 -14.31 -3.55
N VAL A 138 10.51 -13.23 -3.40
CA VAL A 138 11.74 -12.98 -4.18
C VAL A 138 12.96 -12.91 -3.27
N SER A 139 14.08 -13.42 -3.75
CA SER A 139 15.39 -13.26 -3.09
C SER A 139 16.23 -12.23 -3.84
N PHE A 140 16.94 -11.39 -3.11
CA PHE A 140 17.71 -10.28 -3.66
C PHE A 140 19.21 -10.46 -3.47
N THR A 141 20.00 -9.94 -4.40
CA THR A 141 21.40 -9.64 -4.14
C THR A 141 21.49 -8.43 -3.17
N PRO A 142 22.61 -8.25 -2.45
CA PRO A 142 22.77 -7.05 -1.62
C PRO A 142 22.64 -5.74 -2.40
N GLU A 143 23.02 -5.72 -3.67
CA GLU A 143 22.93 -4.54 -4.54
C GLU A 143 21.49 -4.24 -4.92
N ASP A 144 20.72 -5.25 -5.38
CA ASP A 144 19.30 -5.10 -5.68
C ASP A 144 18.52 -4.66 -4.44
N ALA A 145 18.83 -5.25 -3.27
CA ALA A 145 18.21 -4.88 -2.01
C ALA A 145 18.42 -3.40 -1.65
N ARG A 146 19.62 -2.85 -1.84
CA ARG A 146 19.90 -1.42 -1.64
C ARG A 146 19.11 -0.56 -2.61
N THR A 147 19.10 -0.95 -3.90
CA THR A 147 18.41 -0.21 -4.95
C THR A 147 16.89 -0.17 -4.70
N HIS A 148 16.28 -1.32 -4.42
CA HIS A 148 14.85 -1.37 -4.14
C HIS A 148 14.48 -0.69 -2.81
N HIS A 149 15.33 -0.80 -1.78
CA HIS A 149 15.12 -0.07 -0.53
C HIS A 149 15.14 1.45 -0.76
N ALA A 150 16.13 1.96 -1.50
CA ALA A 150 16.20 3.39 -1.82
C ALA A 150 14.99 3.85 -2.64
N THR A 151 14.54 3.07 -3.61
CA THR A 151 13.32 3.32 -4.38
C THR A 151 12.10 3.37 -3.46
N MET A 152 11.95 2.41 -2.56
CA MET A 152 10.81 2.37 -1.63
C MET A 152 10.82 3.54 -0.65
N VAL A 153 11.98 3.97 -0.17
CA VAL A 153 12.10 5.18 0.67
C VAL A 153 11.65 6.42 -0.10
N ALA A 154 12.03 6.55 -1.37
CA ALA A 154 11.58 7.65 -2.23
C ALA A 154 10.05 7.61 -2.48
N GLU A 155 9.47 6.41 -2.66
CA GLU A 155 8.02 6.26 -2.80
C GLU A 155 7.28 6.66 -1.51
N VAL A 156 7.80 6.29 -0.33
CA VAL A 156 7.24 6.72 0.97
C VAL A 156 7.26 8.25 1.11
N VAL A 157 8.35 8.91 0.71
CA VAL A 157 8.41 10.38 0.67
C VAL A 157 7.34 10.95 -0.24
N ARG A 158 7.19 10.40 -1.46
CA ARG A 158 6.20 10.85 -2.44
C ARG A 158 4.77 10.66 -1.92
N MET A 159 4.49 9.52 -1.27
CA MET A 159 3.21 9.27 -0.60
C MET A 159 2.92 10.32 0.48
N LEU A 160 3.90 10.61 1.34
CA LEU A 160 3.74 11.57 2.43
C LEU A 160 3.58 13.00 1.90
N CYS A 161 4.31 13.39 0.85
CA CYS A 161 4.12 14.66 0.13
C CYS A 161 2.71 14.75 -0.50
N ALA A 162 2.17 13.62 -0.96
CA ALA A 162 0.77 13.52 -1.38
C ALA A 162 -0.22 13.52 -0.20
N GLY A 163 0.24 13.57 1.05
CA GLY A 163 -0.56 13.58 2.27
C GLY A 163 -1.17 12.22 2.62
N VAL A 164 -0.53 11.12 2.22
CA VAL A 164 -0.99 9.75 2.48
C VAL A 164 0.09 8.95 3.21
N VAL A 165 -0.31 8.24 4.26
CA VAL A 165 0.50 7.18 4.90
C VAL A 165 -0.19 5.85 4.62
N HIS A 166 0.57 4.82 4.22
CA HIS A 166 0.03 3.50 3.86
C HIS A 166 -0.64 2.80 5.07
N GLY A 167 0.04 2.80 6.20
CA GLY A 167 -0.45 2.24 7.46
C GLY A 167 -0.32 0.72 7.59
N ASP A 168 0.14 0.03 6.54
CA ASP A 168 0.41 -1.43 6.56
C ASP A 168 1.43 -1.82 5.49
N LEU A 169 2.41 -0.95 5.22
CA LEU A 169 3.43 -1.21 4.21
C LEU A 169 4.40 -2.28 4.70
N SER A 170 4.54 -3.33 3.90
CA SER A 170 5.43 -4.46 4.15
C SER A 170 5.74 -5.20 2.85
N GLU A 171 6.65 -6.16 2.91
CA GLU A 171 7.02 -7.03 1.78
C GLU A 171 5.83 -7.80 1.16
N PHE A 172 4.72 -7.92 1.88
CA PHE A 172 3.50 -8.57 1.41
C PHE A 172 2.61 -7.64 0.56
N ASN A 173 2.78 -6.32 0.72
CA ASN A 173 1.99 -5.28 0.06
C ASN A 173 2.80 -4.52 -0.99
N ILE A 174 3.85 -5.16 -1.53
CA ILE A 174 4.68 -4.64 -2.61
C ILE A 174 4.89 -5.77 -3.62
N LEU A 175 4.66 -5.46 -4.89
CA LEU A 175 4.96 -6.36 -6.02
C LEU A 175 6.29 -5.95 -6.65
N LEU A 176 7.04 -6.91 -7.19
CA LEU A 176 8.22 -6.64 -8.01
C LEU A 176 7.83 -6.76 -9.48
N ALA A 177 7.60 -5.62 -10.12
CA ALA A 177 7.17 -5.53 -11.51
C ALA A 177 8.35 -5.37 -12.45
N HIS A 178 8.22 -5.88 -13.67
CA HIS A 178 9.10 -5.48 -14.76
C HIS A 178 8.62 -4.16 -15.34
N LEU A 179 9.41 -3.11 -15.19
CA LEU A 179 9.12 -1.78 -15.68
C LEU A 179 9.83 -1.57 -17.03
N PRO A 180 9.17 -0.98 -18.03
CA PRO A 180 9.84 -0.63 -19.29
C PRO A 180 11.02 0.31 -19.02
N GLY A 181 12.08 0.17 -19.81
CA GLY A 181 13.20 1.12 -19.76
C GLY A 181 12.72 2.55 -20.05
N ALA A 182 13.36 3.54 -19.44
CA ALA A 182 13.09 4.93 -19.78
C ALA A 182 13.40 5.14 -21.27
N GLU A 183 12.47 5.81 -21.99
CA GLU A 183 12.73 6.19 -23.37
C GLU A 183 14.01 7.04 -23.41
N GLY A 184 15.00 6.58 -24.17
CA GLY A 184 16.24 7.32 -24.37
C GLY A 184 15.96 8.66 -25.04
N VAL A 185 16.74 9.68 -24.71
CA VAL A 185 16.61 11.06 -25.23
C VAL A 185 16.63 11.15 -26.78
N ASP A 186 17.01 10.06 -27.45
CA ASP A 186 17.15 9.95 -28.92
C ASP A 186 16.09 9.04 -29.60
N GLY A 187 14.99 8.69 -28.89
CA GLY A 187 13.93 7.86 -29.49
C GLY A 187 14.35 6.41 -29.81
N ALA A 188 15.49 5.95 -29.34
CA ALA A 188 15.85 4.55 -29.32
C ALA A 188 15.11 3.89 -28.16
N GLU A 189 14.32 2.82 -28.42
CA GLU A 189 13.79 1.95 -27.38
C GLU A 189 14.99 1.50 -26.53
N GLY A 190 15.03 1.96 -25.27
CA GLY A 190 16.06 1.56 -24.34
C GLY A 190 15.97 0.06 -24.15
N GLU A 191 16.96 -0.67 -24.70
CA GLU A 191 17.07 -2.11 -24.49
C GLU A 191 17.19 -2.38 -22.99
N GLY A 192 16.18 -3.01 -22.43
CA GLY A 192 16.19 -3.54 -21.08
C GLY A 192 15.31 -2.78 -20.10
N GLY A 193 14.09 -3.28 -19.91
CA GLY A 193 13.30 -2.96 -18.72
C GLY A 193 14.06 -3.36 -17.45
N HIS A 194 13.69 -2.81 -16.32
CA HIS A 194 14.25 -3.13 -15.01
C HIS A 194 13.14 -3.53 -14.05
N ASP A 195 13.47 -4.37 -13.08
CA ASP A 195 12.52 -4.73 -12.05
C ASP A 195 12.40 -3.59 -11.01
N GLY A 196 11.18 -3.26 -10.64
CA GLY A 196 10.89 -2.18 -9.70
C GLY A 196 9.70 -2.46 -8.80
N PRO A 197 9.71 -1.93 -7.57
CA PRO A 197 8.64 -2.16 -6.59
C PRO A 197 7.39 -1.36 -6.95
N VAL A 198 6.22 -1.98 -6.76
CA VAL A 198 4.88 -1.40 -6.93
C VAL A 198 4.09 -1.61 -5.65
N ILE A 199 3.62 -0.53 -5.03
CA ILE A 199 2.86 -0.55 -3.78
C ILE A 199 1.41 -0.94 -4.08
N ILE A 200 0.87 -1.90 -3.31
CA ILE A 200 -0.52 -2.36 -3.43
C ILE A 200 -1.21 -2.39 -2.05
N ASP A 201 -2.53 -2.55 -2.05
CA ASP A 201 -3.35 -2.82 -0.87
C ASP A 201 -3.43 -1.64 0.12
N LEU A 202 -4.20 -0.62 -0.23
CA LEU A 202 -4.35 0.67 0.47
C LEU A 202 -5.55 0.79 1.44
N PRO A 203 -6.25 -0.29 1.88
CA PRO A 203 -7.45 -0.12 2.72
C PRO A 203 -7.15 0.49 4.09
N GLN A 204 -5.90 0.44 4.53
CA GLN A 204 -5.43 1.01 5.80
C GLN A 204 -4.79 2.40 5.63
N ALA A 205 -4.74 2.92 4.41
CA ALA A 205 -4.18 4.24 4.14
C ALA A 205 -4.95 5.35 4.88
N VAL A 206 -4.18 6.29 5.44
CA VAL A 206 -4.71 7.40 6.22
C VAL A 206 -4.20 8.74 5.70
N ASP A 207 -4.94 9.82 6.00
CA ASP A 207 -4.48 11.18 5.76
C ASP A 207 -3.38 11.55 6.76
N ALA A 208 -2.23 11.96 6.26
CA ALA A 208 -1.03 12.22 7.06
C ALA A 208 -1.21 13.37 8.07
N ALA A 209 -1.98 14.40 7.70
CA ALA A 209 -2.23 15.56 8.56
C ALA A 209 -3.45 15.37 9.46
N GLY A 210 -4.41 14.55 9.03
CA GLY A 210 -5.70 14.40 9.70
C GLY A 210 -5.76 13.23 10.68
N ASN A 211 -4.79 12.32 10.71
CA ASN A 211 -4.80 11.17 11.59
C ASN A 211 -3.71 11.27 12.66
N ASN A 212 -4.07 11.22 13.94
CA ASN A 212 -3.14 11.35 15.06
C ASN A 212 -2.14 10.17 15.17
N HIS A 213 -2.43 9.05 14.51
CA HIS A 213 -1.55 7.87 14.49
C HIS A 213 -0.67 7.79 13.23
N ALA A 214 -0.77 8.77 12.30
CA ALA A 214 -0.04 8.76 11.03
C ALA A 214 1.47 8.65 11.22
N GLN A 215 2.05 9.35 12.20
CA GLN A 215 3.46 9.26 12.56
C GLN A 215 3.86 7.82 12.89
N ARG A 216 3.18 7.19 13.85
CA ARG A 216 3.45 5.83 14.29
C ARG A 216 3.33 4.83 13.12
N MET A 217 2.32 5.02 12.27
CA MET A 217 2.13 4.17 11.09
C MET A 217 3.28 4.32 10.10
N LEU A 218 3.69 5.54 9.76
CA LEU A 218 4.82 5.79 8.86
C LEU A 218 6.12 5.20 9.41
N LEU A 219 6.42 5.42 10.69
CA LEU A 219 7.63 4.87 11.32
C LEU A 219 7.67 3.34 11.25
N ARG A 220 6.53 2.68 11.49
CA ARG A 220 6.39 1.23 11.36
C ARG A 220 6.56 0.78 9.91
N ASP A 221 5.92 1.44 8.97
CA ASP A 221 5.99 1.13 7.55
C ASP A 221 7.44 1.19 7.04
N VAL A 222 8.18 2.27 7.35
CA VAL A 222 9.59 2.41 6.96
C VAL A 222 10.49 1.40 7.68
N ALA A 223 10.19 1.10 8.95
CA ALA A 223 10.94 0.11 9.69
C ALA A 223 10.71 -1.32 9.14
N ASN A 224 9.51 -1.66 8.63
CA ASN A 224 9.25 -2.93 7.93
C ASN A 224 10.12 -3.07 6.68
N LEU A 225 10.23 -2.01 5.86
CA LEU A 225 11.11 -1.99 4.69
C LEU A 225 12.58 -2.17 5.06
N ARG A 226 13.06 -1.42 6.06
CA ARG A 226 14.42 -1.53 6.59
C ARG A 226 14.75 -2.96 7.01
N ASP A 227 13.87 -3.59 7.76
CA ASP A 227 14.10 -4.93 8.33
C ASP A 227 14.02 -6.01 7.25
N PHE A 228 13.11 -5.87 6.27
CA PHE A 228 13.03 -6.79 5.15
C PHE A 228 14.29 -6.73 4.28
N PHE A 229 14.64 -5.58 3.73
CA PHE A 229 15.81 -5.43 2.88
C PHE A 229 17.13 -5.62 3.65
N GLY A 230 17.14 -5.35 4.94
CA GLY A 230 18.27 -5.61 5.84
C GLY A 230 18.61 -7.09 6.04
N GLN A 231 17.76 -8.03 5.58
CA GLN A 231 18.08 -9.44 5.53
C GLN A 231 19.12 -9.74 4.44
N PHE A 232 19.09 -8.98 3.34
CA PHE A 232 19.96 -9.11 2.17
C PHE A 232 21.15 -8.15 2.21
N ALA A 233 20.95 -6.93 2.78
CA ALA A 233 21.97 -5.90 2.93
C ALA A 233 21.97 -5.39 4.40
N PRO A 234 22.76 -6.03 5.30
CA PRO A 234 22.67 -5.82 6.75
C PRO A 234 22.92 -4.38 7.21
N GLU A 235 23.68 -3.59 6.46
CA GLU A 235 23.94 -2.18 6.74
C GLU A 235 22.67 -1.32 6.73
N LEU A 236 21.62 -1.73 5.98
CA LEU A 236 20.34 -1.03 5.94
C LEU A 236 19.65 -1.00 7.31
N ARG A 237 19.91 -1.98 8.18
CA ARG A 237 19.31 -2.08 9.52
C ARG A 237 19.68 -0.92 10.43
N THR A 238 20.75 -0.20 10.13
CA THR A 238 21.19 0.96 10.92
C THR A 238 20.57 2.27 10.45
N THR A 239 19.82 2.26 9.33
CA THR A 239 19.21 3.48 8.78
C THR A 239 18.00 3.93 9.59
N GLN A 240 17.80 5.24 9.64
CA GLN A 240 16.74 5.90 10.42
C GLN A 240 15.87 6.81 9.53
N TYR A 241 15.56 6.35 8.33
CA TYR A 241 14.74 7.11 7.36
C TYR A 241 13.36 7.50 7.90
N GLY A 242 12.71 6.63 8.67
CA GLY A 242 11.38 6.93 9.21
C GLY A 242 11.34 8.20 10.05
N PRO A 243 12.16 8.30 11.12
CA PRO A 243 12.28 9.52 11.93
C PRO A 243 12.73 10.74 11.13
N GLU A 244 13.70 10.58 10.22
CA GLU A 244 14.21 11.67 9.38
C GLU A 244 13.08 12.24 8.49
N ILE A 245 12.36 11.39 7.76
CA ILE A 245 11.24 11.77 6.89
C ILE A 245 10.15 12.47 7.68
N TRP A 246 9.76 11.91 8.83
CA TRP A 246 8.68 12.50 9.63
C TRP A 246 9.07 13.88 10.21
N SER A 247 10.30 14.04 10.68
CA SER A 247 10.80 15.33 11.19
C SER A 247 10.82 16.39 10.08
N LEU A 248 11.26 16.03 8.87
CA LEU A 248 11.23 16.92 7.71
C LEU A 248 9.79 17.29 7.30
N TYR A 249 8.86 16.34 7.37
CA TYR A 249 7.46 16.59 7.09
C TYR A 249 6.83 17.54 8.11
N GLN A 250 7.05 17.32 9.41
CA GLN A 250 6.52 18.19 10.46
C GLN A 250 7.06 19.63 10.38
N SER A 251 8.32 19.79 9.97
CA SER A 251 8.93 21.11 9.78
C SER A 251 8.57 21.78 8.45
N GLY A 252 7.81 21.10 7.56
CA GLY A 252 7.46 21.63 6.24
C GLY A 252 8.62 21.68 5.24
N LEU A 253 9.70 20.96 5.51
CA LEU A 253 10.91 20.91 4.68
C LEU A 253 10.97 19.69 3.75
N LEU A 254 10.03 18.75 3.88
CA LEU A 254 9.99 17.57 3.04
C LEU A 254 9.46 17.89 1.64
N SER A 255 10.18 17.48 0.61
CA SER A 255 9.77 17.48 -0.79
C SER A 255 10.20 16.17 -1.46
N ASN A 256 9.71 15.90 -2.66
CA ASN A 256 10.12 14.71 -3.44
C ASN A 256 11.62 14.69 -3.77
N GLU A 257 12.27 15.85 -3.73
CA GLU A 257 13.67 16.05 -4.09
C GLU A 257 14.57 16.20 -2.84
N THR A 258 13.99 16.12 -1.63
CA THR A 258 14.75 16.27 -0.38
C THR A 258 15.75 15.14 -0.26
N PRO A 259 17.07 15.41 -0.19
CA PRO A 259 18.07 14.38 0.04
C PRO A 259 17.93 13.80 1.43
N LEU A 260 17.82 12.49 1.53
CA LEU A 260 17.76 11.78 2.79
C LEU A 260 19.13 11.14 3.09
N THR A 261 19.49 11.14 4.36
CA THR A 261 20.78 10.63 4.83
C THR A 261 20.69 9.25 5.48
N GLY A 262 19.49 8.86 5.90
CA GLY A 262 19.28 7.69 6.74
C GLY A 262 19.81 7.85 8.17
N ILE A 263 20.16 9.07 8.55
CA ILE A 263 20.67 9.41 9.88
C ILE A 263 19.68 10.39 10.52
N TYR A 264 19.27 10.11 11.72
CA TYR A 264 18.40 10.98 12.47
C TYR A 264 19.03 11.34 13.81
N ALA A 265 19.23 12.64 14.05
CA ALA A 265 19.67 13.16 15.34
C ALA A 265 18.48 13.86 16.01
N PRO A 266 17.90 13.29 17.10
CA PRO A 266 16.75 13.91 17.75
C PRO A 266 17.11 15.29 18.30
N THR A 267 16.26 16.27 18.04
CA THR A 267 16.31 17.59 18.66
C THR A 267 15.47 17.58 19.96
N HIS A 268 15.65 18.59 20.82
CA HIS A 268 14.89 18.68 22.09
C HIS A 268 13.36 18.72 21.91
N ALA A 269 12.86 18.99 20.69
CA ALA A 269 11.44 18.95 20.34
C ALA A 269 10.91 17.53 20.05
N ASP A 270 11.80 16.54 19.90
CA ASP A 270 11.45 15.19 19.41
C ASP A 270 11.29 14.15 20.54
N VAL A 271 10.95 14.56 21.75
CA VAL A 271 10.77 13.65 22.91
C VAL A 271 9.69 12.59 22.61
N ASP A 272 8.63 12.97 21.91
CA ASP A 272 7.54 12.05 21.51
C ASP A 272 7.99 10.99 20.50
N MET A 273 8.91 11.35 19.59
CA MET A 273 9.42 10.43 18.55
C MET A 273 10.14 9.22 19.16
N GLN A 274 10.97 9.44 20.18
CA GLN A 274 11.69 8.36 20.84
C GLN A 274 10.76 7.43 21.62
N ALA A 275 9.68 7.96 22.19
CA ALA A 275 8.67 7.15 22.85
C ALA A 275 7.95 6.23 21.84
N VAL A 276 7.57 6.78 20.69
CA VAL A 276 6.91 6.02 19.60
C VAL A 276 7.85 4.95 19.04
N LEU A 277 9.13 5.24 18.84
CA LEU A 277 10.09 4.26 18.34
C LEU A 277 10.26 3.08 19.33
N ARG A 278 10.33 3.36 20.63
CA ARG A 278 10.39 2.30 21.67
C ARG A 278 9.14 1.43 21.64
N GLU A 279 7.95 2.02 21.56
CA GLU A 279 6.69 1.29 21.49
C GLU A 279 6.62 0.38 20.26
N ILE A 280 7.17 0.82 19.11
CA ILE A 280 7.26 0.02 17.89
C ILE A 280 8.22 -1.15 18.08
N ASP A 281 9.39 -0.92 18.64
CA ASP A 281 10.41 -1.96 18.87
C ASP A 281 9.87 -3.01 19.89
N ASP A 282 9.27 -2.58 20.98
CA ASP A 282 8.65 -3.47 21.98
C ASP A 282 7.54 -4.34 21.37
N ALA A 283 6.67 -3.75 20.54
CA ALA A 283 5.59 -4.49 19.87
C ALA A 283 6.14 -5.52 18.85
N ARG A 284 7.25 -5.23 18.19
CA ARG A 284 7.93 -6.17 17.28
C ARG A 284 8.58 -7.33 18.00
N ASP A 285 9.25 -7.05 19.11
CA ASP A 285 9.87 -8.08 19.93
C ASP A 285 8.82 -9.05 20.50
N GLU A 286 7.66 -8.52 20.93
CA GLU A 286 6.53 -9.35 21.35
C GLU A 286 5.98 -10.22 20.20
N ASP A 287 5.83 -9.69 19.00
CA ASP A 287 5.33 -10.45 17.83
C ASP A 287 6.35 -11.51 17.38
N ALA A 288 7.64 -11.18 17.35
CA ALA A 288 8.72 -12.12 17.07
C ALA A 288 8.75 -13.27 18.10
N ALA A 289 8.63 -12.95 19.39
CA ALA A 289 8.56 -13.94 20.46
C ALA A 289 7.29 -14.80 20.38
N ARG A 290 6.17 -14.25 19.93
CA ARG A 290 4.92 -14.98 19.69
C ARG A 290 5.04 -15.93 18.50
N ARG A 291 5.64 -15.51 17.38
CA ARG A 291 5.90 -16.37 16.20
C ARG A 291 6.82 -17.54 16.55
N LEU A 292 7.90 -17.29 17.32
CA LEU A 292 8.79 -18.34 17.79
C LEU A 292 8.07 -19.38 18.67
N ARG A 293 7.18 -18.94 19.58
CA ARG A 293 6.37 -19.85 20.40
C ARG A 293 5.39 -20.68 19.58
N MET A 294 4.79 -20.12 18.53
CA MET A 294 3.87 -20.83 17.63
C MET A 294 4.60 -21.81 16.69
N ALA A 295 5.87 -21.57 16.37
CA ALA A 295 6.69 -22.45 15.54
C ALA A 295 7.29 -23.62 16.34
N SER A 296 7.32 -23.53 17.67
CA SER A 296 7.86 -24.57 18.58
C SER A 296 6.78 -25.43 19.27
N ALA A 297 5.51 -25.21 18.96
CA ALA A 297 4.34 -25.97 19.42
C ALA A 297 3.74 -26.79 18.27
#